data_a58ef40669eeacfcbeb3679dd87e88e3
#
_entry.id   a58ef40669eeacfcbeb3679dd87e88e3
#
_cell.length_a   1.000
_cell.length_b   1.000
_cell.length_c   1.000
_cell.angle_alpha   90.00
_cell.angle_beta   90.00
_cell.angle_gamma   90.00
#
_symmetry.space_group_name_H-M   'P 1'
#
loop_
_entity.id
_entity.type
_entity.pdbx_description
1 polymer ?
#
loop_
_entity_poly.entity_id
_entity_poly.type
_entity_poly.pdbx_seq_one_letter_code
_entity_poly.pdbx_strand_id
1 'polypeptide(L)'
;MKKLIYALSLIIGLNAYSYEISEETAIAKLEEFFYMLDVDRYEKYDFFKVTTEDFQIFEDGLDLDRETFHEFIEEATGSIVETDWTLSDFKVTLGTDSAHISYYNNGIFKTADGESIHSFWMESVFLVVEDGELKVQFLQSDIIEREIK
;
A
#
# COMPACT_ATOMS: atom_id res chain seq x y z
N MET A 1 -22.24 7.51 63.71
CA MET A 1 -21.12 6.88 63.01
C MET A 1 -21.30 7.11 61.51
N LYS A 2 -20.55 8.06 60.94
CA LYS A 2 -20.61 8.36 59.49
C LYS A 2 -19.58 7.48 58.79
N LYS A 3 -20.04 6.55 57.91
CA LYS A 3 -19.14 5.76 57.05
C LYS A 3 -18.73 6.59 55.85
N LEU A 4 -17.44 6.92 55.79
CA LEU A 4 -16.83 7.57 54.65
C LEU A 4 -16.49 6.53 53.57
N ILE A 5 -17.19 6.57 52.44
CA ILE A 5 -16.94 5.69 51.30
C ILE A 5 -15.92 6.41 50.41
N TYR A 6 -14.67 5.95 50.37
CA TYR A 6 -13.66 6.41 49.41
C TYR A 6 -13.94 5.71 48.07
N ALA A 7 -14.42 6.47 47.10
CA ALA A 7 -14.45 6.04 45.69
C ALA A 7 -13.06 6.13 45.13
N LEU A 8 -12.40 5.00 44.92
CA LEU A 8 -11.12 4.90 44.24
C LEU A 8 -11.39 4.99 42.74
N SER A 9 -11.20 6.17 42.16
CA SER A 9 -11.27 6.35 40.68
C SER A 9 -10.02 5.75 40.05
N LEU A 10 -10.18 4.56 39.45
CA LEU A 10 -9.15 3.93 38.66
C LEU A 10 -9.06 4.68 37.32
N ILE A 11 -8.09 5.59 37.19
CA ILE A 11 -7.76 6.22 35.92
C ILE A 11 -6.95 5.19 35.13
N ILE A 12 -7.64 4.45 34.26
CA ILE A 12 -6.98 3.62 33.25
C ILE A 12 -6.44 4.61 32.21
N GLY A 13 -5.15 4.93 32.31
CA GLY A 13 -4.45 5.66 31.28
C GLY A 13 -4.43 4.81 30.01
N LEU A 14 -5.27 5.17 29.05
CA LEU A 14 -5.14 4.69 27.68
C LEU A 14 -3.84 5.31 27.13
N ASN A 15 -2.74 4.54 27.17
CA ASN A 15 -1.58 4.84 26.34
C ASN A 15 -2.03 4.65 24.89
N ALA A 16 -2.48 5.74 24.26
CA ALA A 16 -2.57 5.78 22.82
C ALA A 16 -1.12 5.71 22.32
N TYR A 17 -0.68 4.52 21.91
CA TYR A 17 0.53 4.41 21.12
C TYR A 17 0.23 5.14 19.81
N SER A 18 0.73 6.36 19.65
CA SER A 18 0.73 7.02 18.35
C SER A 18 1.74 6.26 17.47
N TYR A 19 1.30 5.79 16.33
CA TYR A 19 2.21 5.27 15.31
C TYR A 19 3.12 6.44 14.87
N GLU A 20 4.43 6.29 15.02
CA GLU A 20 5.38 7.30 14.59
C GLU A 20 5.77 7.02 13.14
N ILE A 21 5.32 7.90 12.22
CA ILE A 21 5.66 7.80 10.80
C ILE A 21 7.02 8.44 10.60
N SER A 22 7.94 7.72 9.98
CA SER A 22 9.21 8.21 9.47
C SER A 22 9.30 7.99 7.95
N GLU A 23 10.26 8.62 7.30
CA GLU A 23 10.56 8.37 5.88
C GLU A 23 10.83 6.88 5.63
N GLU A 24 11.62 6.25 6.50
CA GLU A 24 11.95 4.82 6.42
C GLU A 24 10.70 3.93 6.53
N THR A 25 9.83 4.17 7.53
CA THR A 25 8.61 3.37 7.71
C THR A 25 7.60 3.58 6.59
N ALA A 26 7.55 4.79 6.00
CA ALA A 26 6.67 5.07 4.87
C ALA A 26 7.15 4.34 3.60
N ILE A 27 8.46 4.38 3.29
CA ILE A 27 9.05 3.64 2.17
C ILE A 27 8.87 2.13 2.36
N ALA A 28 9.16 1.61 3.55
CA ALA A 28 9.00 0.18 3.85
C ALA A 28 7.54 -0.29 3.66
N LYS A 29 6.53 0.54 3.99
CA LYS A 29 5.12 0.22 3.73
C LYS A 29 4.80 0.18 2.24
N LEU A 30 5.35 1.09 1.45
CA LEU A 30 5.21 1.08 0.00
C LEU A 30 5.86 -0.16 -0.61
N GLU A 31 7.06 -0.53 -0.18
CA GLU A 31 7.74 -1.75 -0.62
C GLU A 31 6.96 -3.01 -0.23
N GLU A 32 6.36 -3.04 0.98
CA GLU A 32 5.46 -4.13 1.42
C GLU A 32 4.24 -4.24 0.50
N PHE A 33 3.64 -3.12 0.10
CA PHE A 33 2.51 -3.12 -0.83
C PHE A 33 2.88 -3.77 -2.17
N PHE A 34 4.00 -3.40 -2.79
CA PHE A 34 4.46 -4.03 -4.04
C PHE A 34 4.88 -5.48 -3.85
N TYR A 35 5.47 -5.83 -2.71
CA TYR A 35 5.77 -7.23 -2.37
C TYR A 35 4.51 -8.11 -2.33
N MET A 36 3.37 -7.56 -1.85
CA MET A 36 2.09 -8.27 -1.84
C MET A 36 1.46 -8.38 -3.23
N LEU A 37 1.86 -7.55 -4.20
CA LEU A 37 1.39 -7.61 -5.59
C LEU A 37 2.17 -8.58 -6.47
N ASP A 38 3.22 -9.22 -5.96
CA ASP A 38 3.93 -10.28 -6.69
C ASP A 38 2.97 -11.43 -7.04
N VAL A 39 2.95 -11.82 -8.32
CA VAL A 39 1.99 -12.80 -8.84
C VAL A 39 2.04 -14.16 -8.14
N ASP A 40 3.21 -14.56 -7.64
CA ASP A 40 3.43 -15.82 -6.92
C ASP A 40 3.07 -15.76 -5.43
N ARG A 41 2.75 -14.56 -4.90
CA ARG A 41 2.45 -14.29 -3.48
C ARG A 41 1.10 -13.62 -3.26
N TYR A 42 0.48 -13.12 -4.33
CA TYR A 42 -0.74 -12.34 -4.20
C TYR A 42 -1.85 -13.12 -3.53
N GLU A 43 -2.32 -12.58 -2.41
CA GLU A 43 -3.47 -13.08 -1.64
C GLU A 43 -4.38 -11.91 -1.27
N LYS A 44 -5.66 -11.98 -1.61
CA LYS A 44 -6.67 -10.95 -1.32
C LYS A 44 -6.60 -10.47 0.12
N TYR A 45 -6.50 -11.39 1.06
CA TYR A 45 -6.50 -11.07 2.49
C TYR A 45 -5.28 -10.23 2.90
N ASP A 46 -4.10 -10.53 2.37
CA ASP A 46 -2.88 -9.80 2.68
C ASP A 46 -2.86 -8.43 2.00
N PHE A 47 -3.33 -8.32 0.76
CA PHE A 47 -3.55 -7.04 0.11
C PHE A 47 -4.52 -6.14 0.91
N PHE A 48 -5.60 -6.70 1.46
CA PHE A 48 -6.56 -5.95 2.27
C PHE A 48 -6.02 -5.50 3.63
N LYS A 49 -4.98 -6.14 4.17
CA LYS A 49 -4.30 -5.69 5.38
C LYS A 49 -3.43 -4.45 5.15
N VAL A 50 -2.78 -4.35 3.99
CA VAL A 50 -1.87 -3.25 3.68
C VAL A 50 -2.58 -2.04 3.07
N THR A 51 -3.87 -2.16 2.73
CA THR A 51 -4.72 -1.09 2.19
C THR A 51 -5.83 -0.69 3.15
N THR A 52 -6.30 0.57 3.06
CA THR A 52 -7.47 1.03 3.81
C THR A 52 -8.77 0.48 3.24
N GLU A 53 -9.86 0.58 4.00
CA GLU A 53 -11.18 0.16 3.50
C GLU A 53 -11.65 1.02 2.31
N ASP A 54 -11.29 2.29 2.30
CA ASP A 54 -11.59 3.27 1.24
C ASP A 54 -10.42 3.45 0.23
N PHE A 55 -9.58 2.42 0.08
CA PHE A 55 -8.49 2.42 -0.90
C PHE A 55 -8.98 2.76 -2.31
N GLN A 56 -8.22 3.60 -3.00
CA GLN A 56 -8.45 3.99 -4.40
C GLN A 56 -7.14 3.98 -5.18
N ILE A 57 -7.19 3.54 -6.42
CA ILE A 57 -6.07 3.65 -7.34
C ILE A 57 -6.54 4.17 -8.70
N PHE A 58 -5.75 5.08 -9.27
CA PHE A 58 -5.86 5.44 -10.68
C PHE A 58 -4.76 4.70 -11.45
N GLU A 59 -5.17 3.77 -12.32
CA GLU A 59 -4.27 2.90 -13.10
C GLU A 59 -4.75 2.83 -14.55
N ASP A 60 -3.89 3.15 -15.51
CA ASP A 60 -4.16 3.12 -16.96
C ASP A 60 -5.48 3.83 -17.36
N GLY A 61 -5.83 4.93 -16.65
CA GLY A 61 -7.06 5.71 -16.89
C GLY A 61 -8.32 5.11 -16.24
N LEU A 62 -8.18 4.06 -15.45
CA LEU A 62 -9.24 3.49 -14.62
C LEU A 62 -9.25 4.12 -13.23
N ASP A 63 -10.42 4.19 -12.62
CA ASP A 63 -10.65 4.56 -11.22
C ASP A 63 -11.15 3.31 -10.51
N LEU A 64 -10.28 2.70 -9.71
CA LEU A 64 -10.53 1.41 -9.06
C LEU A 64 -10.51 1.57 -7.54
N ASP A 65 -11.50 0.98 -6.88
CA ASP A 65 -11.49 0.75 -5.45
C ASP A 65 -10.76 -0.55 -5.08
N ARG A 66 -10.71 -0.88 -3.81
CA ARG A 66 -10.00 -2.05 -3.29
C ARG A 66 -10.48 -3.38 -3.88
N GLU A 67 -11.80 -3.56 -4.06
CA GLU A 67 -12.37 -4.79 -4.61
C GLU A 67 -12.14 -4.89 -6.12
N THR A 68 -12.39 -3.82 -6.87
CA THR A 68 -12.19 -3.80 -8.32
C THR A 68 -10.71 -3.86 -8.71
N PHE A 69 -9.80 -3.31 -7.89
CA PHE A 69 -8.36 -3.51 -8.10
C PHE A 69 -7.93 -4.95 -7.80
N HIS A 70 -8.49 -5.59 -6.77
CA HIS A 70 -8.27 -7.01 -6.53
C HIS A 70 -8.69 -7.87 -7.75
N GLU A 71 -9.88 -7.63 -8.29
CA GLU A 71 -10.36 -8.33 -9.50
C GLU A 71 -9.43 -8.09 -10.71
N PHE A 72 -8.94 -6.87 -10.88
CA PHE A 72 -7.96 -6.51 -11.91
C PHE A 72 -6.66 -7.30 -11.77
N ILE A 73 -6.12 -7.45 -10.55
CA ILE A 73 -4.91 -8.26 -10.30
C ILE A 73 -5.18 -9.75 -10.53
N GLU A 74 -6.31 -10.29 -10.08
CA GLU A 74 -6.66 -11.70 -10.33
C GLU A 74 -6.76 -12.02 -11.83
N GLU A 75 -7.30 -11.12 -12.62
CA GLU A 75 -7.35 -11.29 -14.08
C GLU A 75 -5.93 -11.28 -14.68
N ALA A 76 -5.05 -10.37 -14.23
CA ALA A 76 -3.67 -10.29 -14.68
C ALA A 76 -2.87 -11.56 -14.31
N THR A 77 -3.06 -12.12 -13.11
CA THR A 77 -2.33 -13.34 -12.66
C THR A 77 -2.64 -14.57 -13.52
N GLY A 78 -3.72 -14.57 -14.28
CA GLY A 78 -4.05 -15.65 -15.23
C GLY A 78 -3.07 -15.78 -16.41
N SER A 79 -2.33 -14.72 -16.74
CA SER A 79 -1.40 -14.65 -17.87
C SER A 79 0.05 -14.35 -17.46
N ILE A 80 0.28 -13.75 -16.31
CA ILE A 80 1.60 -13.40 -15.78
C ILE A 80 2.08 -14.51 -14.84
N VAL A 81 3.31 -14.96 -15.01
CA VAL A 81 3.91 -16.03 -14.20
C VAL A 81 5.05 -15.57 -13.30
N GLU A 82 5.57 -14.37 -13.52
CA GLU A 82 6.62 -13.76 -12.69
C GLU A 82 6.49 -12.24 -12.76
N THR A 83 6.65 -11.59 -11.62
CA THR A 83 6.75 -10.13 -11.50
C THR A 83 8.06 -9.76 -10.82
N ASP A 84 8.66 -8.63 -11.23
CA ASP A 84 9.82 -8.01 -10.60
C ASP A 84 9.61 -6.51 -10.54
N TRP A 85 9.69 -5.93 -9.33
CA TRP A 85 9.45 -4.52 -9.08
C TRP A 85 10.74 -3.84 -8.62
N THR A 86 11.06 -2.70 -9.22
CA THR A 86 12.15 -1.84 -8.79
C THR A 86 11.65 -0.42 -8.58
N LEU A 87 11.51 -0.03 -7.30
CA LEU A 87 11.12 1.30 -6.89
C LEU A 87 12.35 2.18 -6.66
N SER A 88 12.30 3.45 -7.08
CA SER A 88 13.44 4.37 -6.97
C SER A 88 13.03 5.83 -6.83
N ASP A 89 14.02 6.67 -6.49
CA ASP A 89 13.91 8.14 -6.46
C ASP A 89 12.79 8.67 -5.56
N PHE A 90 12.64 8.07 -4.38
CA PHE A 90 11.61 8.43 -3.40
C PHE A 90 11.73 9.88 -2.95
N LYS A 91 10.59 10.59 -2.94
CA LYS A 91 10.42 11.87 -2.27
C LYS A 91 9.27 11.77 -1.29
N VAL A 92 9.60 11.78 -0.01
CA VAL A 92 8.64 11.60 1.08
C VAL A 92 8.25 12.94 1.68
N THR A 93 6.96 13.13 1.93
CA THR A 93 6.41 14.23 2.71
C THR A 93 5.59 13.64 3.85
N LEU A 94 5.96 13.99 5.08
CA LEU A 94 5.32 13.47 6.30
C LEU A 94 4.27 14.43 6.81
N GLY A 95 3.09 13.91 7.16
CA GLY A 95 2.07 14.56 7.98
C GLY A 95 2.09 14.01 9.42
N THR A 96 1.09 14.36 10.22
CA THR A 96 0.95 13.85 11.59
C THR A 96 0.56 12.36 11.59
N ASP A 97 -0.43 12.00 10.78
CA ASP A 97 -1.00 10.64 10.69
C ASP A 97 -0.99 10.12 9.26
N SER A 98 -0.12 10.69 8.40
CA SER A 98 -0.07 10.38 6.98
C SER A 98 1.31 10.61 6.38
N ALA A 99 1.57 9.99 5.23
CA ALA A 99 2.74 10.26 4.40
C ALA A 99 2.33 10.26 2.92
N HIS A 100 3.02 11.07 2.12
CA HIS A 100 2.94 11.05 0.68
C HIS A 100 4.32 10.73 0.11
N ILE A 101 4.39 9.81 -0.85
CA ILE A 101 5.63 9.45 -1.54
C ILE A 101 5.39 9.59 -3.04
N SER A 102 6.26 10.31 -3.74
CA SER A 102 6.39 10.22 -5.19
C SER A 102 7.64 9.43 -5.54
N TYR A 103 7.57 8.59 -6.58
CA TYR A 103 8.65 7.66 -6.92
C TYR A 103 8.53 7.20 -8.37
N TYR A 104 9.56 6.51 -8.86
CA TYR A 104 9.52 5.76 -10.11
C TYR A 104 9.45 4.28 -9.84
N ASN A 105 8.73 3.57 -10.71
CA ASN A 105 8.58 2.13 -10.66
C ASN A 105 8.95 1.50 -12.00
N ASN A 106 9.82 0.50 -11.97
CA ASN A 106 10.10 -0.38 -13.10
C ASN A 106 9.53 -1.76 -12.78
N GLY A 107 8.58 -2.21 -13.59
CA GLY A 107 8.01 -3.55 -13.50
C GLY A 107 8.43 -4.41 -14.68
N ILE A 108 8.82 -5.64 -14.39
CA ILE A 108 9.08 -6.67 -15.41
C ILE A 108 8.10 -7.81 -15.15
N PHE A 109 7.31 -8.16 -16.17
CA PHE A 109 6.32 -9.23 -16.10
C PHE A 109 6.67 -10.28 -17.13
N LYS A 110 6.77 -11.52 -16.71
CA LYS A 110 6.89 -12.65 -17.62
C LYS A 110 5.54 -13.30 -17.84
N THR A 111 5.20 -13.55 -19.08
CA THR A 111 3.96 -14.20 -19.46
C THR A 111 4.16 -15.72 -19.61
N ALA A 112 3.08 -16.47 -19.53
CA ALA A 112 3.10 -17.94 -19.65
C ALA A 112 3.57 -18.44 -21.03
N ASP A 113 3.45 -17.61 -22.07
CA ASP A 113 3.92 -17.90 -23.45
C ASP A 113 5.37 -17.46 -23.71
N GLY A 114 6.03 -16.86 -22.71
CA GLY A 114 7.45 -16.57 -22.71
C GLY A 114 7.82 -15.16 -23.15
N GLU A 115 6.85 -14.25 -23.31
CA GLU A 115 7.12 -12.84 -23.52
C GLU A 115 7.55 -12.16 -22.20
N SER A 116 8.26 -11.04 -22.33
CA SER A 116 8.63 -10.17 -21.20
C SER A 116 8.08 -8.77 -21.44
N ILE A 117 7.22 -8.30 -20.55
CA ILE A 117 6.66 -6.96 -20.58
C ILE A 117 7.45 -6.10 -19.60
N HIS A 118 8.09 -5.04 -20.12
CA HIS A 118 8.81 -4.05 -19.34
C HIS A 118 7.98 -2.78 -19.29
N SER A 119 7.65 -2.33 -18.10
CA SER A 119 6.88 -1.11 -17.92
C SER A 119 7.58 -0.16 -16.96
N PHE A 120 7.48 1.13 -17.25
CA PHE A 120 8.03 2.20 -16.43
C PHE A 120 6.94 3.20 -16.10
N TRP A 121 6.77 3.46 -14.80
CA TRP A 121 5.76 4.38 -14.29
C TRP A 121 6.37 5.51 -13.48
N MET A 122 5.64 6.61 -13.46
CA MET A 122 5.77 7.68 -12.49
C MET A 122 4.56 7.61 -11.57
N GLU A 123 4.81 7.42 -10.28
CA GLU A 123 3.77 7.11 -9.33
C GLU A 123 3.80 8.01 -8.10
N SER A 124 2.66 8.11 -7.44
CA SER A 124 2.59 8.67 -6.10
C SER A 124 1.61 7.89 -5.23
N VAL A 125 1.96 7.73 -3.95
CA VAL A 125 1.16 7.03 -2.96
C VAL A 125 0.85 7.93 -1.78
N PHE A 126 -0.36 7.83 -1.25
CA PHE A 126 -0.77 8.43 0.00
C PHE A 126 -1.04 7.34 1.02
N LEU A 127 -0.33 7.43 2.14
CA LEU A 127 -0.37 6.51 3.27
C LEU A 127 -1.03 7.20 4.45
N VAL A 128 -1.85 6.46 5.20
CA VAL A 128 -2.49 6.95 6.42
C VAL A 128 -2.38 5.93 7.55
N VAL A 129 -2.45 6.40 8.79
CA VAL A 129 -2.58 5.51 9.95
C VAL A 129 -4.06 5.19 10.16
N GLU A 130 -4.41 3.92 9.98
CA GLU A 130 -5.73 3.37 10.26
C GLU A 130 -5.59 2.20 11.24
N ASP A 131 -6.35 2.22 12.34
CA ASP A 131 -6.31 1.20 13.40
C ASP A 131 -4.91 0.98 14.02
N GLY A 132 -4.08 2.04 14.04
CA GLY A 132 -2.74 2.00 14.60
C GLY A 132 -1.67 1.41 13.67
N GLU A 133 -2.00 1.18 12.41
CA GLU A 133 -1.10 0.69 11.37
C GLU A 133 -1.05 1.64 10.18
N LEU A 134 0.12 1.76 9.56
CA LEU A 134 0.27 2.52 8.31
C LEU A 134 -0.24 1.69 7.14
N LYS A 135 -1.16 2.26 6.33
CA LYS A 135 -1.79 1.61 5.19
C LYS A 135 -1.80 2.50 3.96
N VAL A 136 -1.87 1.89 2.79
CA VAL A 136 -2.06 2.60 1.51
C VAL A 136 -3.53 2.99 1.38
N GLN A 137 -3.81 4.29 1.22
CA GLN A 137 -5.15 4.81 0.97
C GLN A 137 -5.37 5.17 -0.49
N PHE A 138 -4.36 5.78 -1.12
CA PHE A 138 -4.49 6.20 -2.52
C PHE A 138 -3.18 5.96 -3.26
N LEU A 139 -3.28 5.54 -4.53
CA LEU A 139 -2.15 5.43 -5.45
C LEU A 139 -2.54 6.03 -6.81
N GLN A 140 -1.67 6.88 -7.34
CA GLN A 140 -1.72 7.36 -8.72
C GLN A 140 -0.58 6.68 -9.49
N SER A 141 -0.93 6.00 -10.58
CA SER A 141 0.01 5.28 -11.45
C SER A 141 -0.12 5.80 -12.88
N ASP A 142 0.92 6.48 -13.35
CA ASP A 142 1.01 6.99 -14.72
C ASP A 142 2.09 6.23 -15.48
N ILE A 143 1.66 5.43 -16.45
CA ILE A 143 2.61 4.71 -17.32
C ILE A 143 3.33 5.68 -18.27
N ILE A 144 4.66 5.62 -18.26
CA ILE A 144 5.52 6.44 -19.11
C ILE A 144 5.94 5.64 -20.36
N GLU A 145 6.26 4.37 -20.17
CA GLU A 145 6.77 3.50 -21.24
C GLU A 145 6.37 2.03 -20.97
N ARG A 146 6.06 1.34 -22.07
CA ARG A 146 5.82 -0.12 -22.05
C ARG A 146 6.41 -0.77 -23.29
N GLU A 147 7.26 -1.75 -23.11
CA GLU A 147 7.86 -2.56 -24.17
C GLU A 147 7.55 -4.04 -23.98
N ILE A 148 7.25 -4.75 -25.07
CA ILE A 148 7.09 -6.21 -25.09
C ILE A 148 8.30 -6.80 -25.83
N LYS A 149 8.99 -7.74 -25.22
CA LYS A 149 10.21 -8.40 -25.73
C LYS A 149 10.07 -9.90 -25.78
#